data_101d391e957a4a53f9c01c3d778d0b7e
#
_entry.id   101d391e957a4a53f9c01c3d778d0b7e
#
_cell.length_a   1.000
_cell.length_b   1.000
_cell.length_c   1.000
_cell.angle_alpha   90.00
_cell.angle_beta   90.00
_cell.angle_gamma   90.00
#
_symmetry.space_group_name_H-M   'P 1'
#
loop_
_entity.id
_entity.type
_entity.pdbx_description
1 polymer ?
#
loop_
_entity_poly.entity_id
_entity_poly.type
_entity_poly.pdbx_seq_one_letter_code
_entity_poly.pdbx_strand_id
1 'polypeptide(L)'
;MKKLTLTGIALLFSCMAFAGEPAQGELGSNCTTGLSEGLVFKTNCSVSEVYKGKTYCFSGQSAKEEFLKNPEETINKAKMFYEKNAHDKSSMKQMEVMPMADNATEVPRSKISQADALKQINSKTCDLSNKDAGYLVFNGMNLSHCNMQNVSFFGAELMGANLSGANLKGAYLNLARLENANLSKANLTDATIFQAIFDKTNFEGANLTNARMIGTLGNVNMTNATVKKGRFGLDIGNQPMGAMRFDAIGGKFANTNFEGADINRSNFKFADLRGANLRNTDLFRADFSKADLTGADITGAKMGEAVLDETIMTDVKGLEAIKGYDESKGKCVNCTIAEMPATKKLSEAEIAKSNAADEKLMTAENPAKKTCRMGARF
;
A
#
# COMPACT_ATOMS: atom_id res chain seq x y z
N MET A 1 27.55 70.52 -36.75
CA MET A 1 27.32 69.94 -35.42
C MET A 1 25.84 69.50 -35.31
N LYS A 2 25.48 68.25 -35.58
CA LYS A 2 24.14 67.70 -35.41
C LYS A 2 24.29 66.44 -34.60
N LYS A 3 23.72 66.46 -33.42
CA LYS A 3 23.64 65.29 -32.55
C LYS A 3 22.58 64.35 -33.07
N LEU A 4 22.90 63.08 -33.31
CA LEU A 4 21.96 61.99 -33.57
C LEU A 4 21.59 61.37 -32.24
N THR A 5 20.31 61.37 -31.93
CA THR A 5 19.71 60.65 -30.80
C THR A 5 19.33 59.28 -31.30
N LEU A 6 19.90 58.25 -30.67
CA LEU A 6 19.53 56.86 -30.87
C LEU A 6 18.34 56.51 -29.95
N THR A 7 17.18 56.27 -30.52
CA THR A 7 16.02 55.72 -29.84
C THR A 7 16.15 54.22 -29.78
N GLY A 8 16.32 53.69 -28.55
CA GLY A 8 16.33 52.24 -28.30
C GLY A 8 14.94 51.64 -28.36
N ILE A 9 14.76 50.68 -29.25
CA ILE A 9 13.57 49.81 -29.29
C ILE A 9 13.86 48.68 -28.32
N ALA A 10 13.13 48.67 -27.20
CA ALA A 10 13.09 47.54 -26.27
C ALA A 10 12.19 46.43 -26.85
N LEU A 11 12.80 45.38 -27.35
CA LEU A 11 12.11 44.14 -27.71
C LEU A 11 11.70 43.40 -26.40
N LEU A 12 10.44 43.45 -26.07
CA LEU A 12 9.85 42.58 -25.07
C LEU A 12 9.81 41.14 -25.62
N PHE A 13 10.79 40.33 -25.27
CA PHE A 13 10.69 38.90 -25.41
C PHE A 13 9.67 38.38 -24.37
N SER A 14 8.45 38.13 -24.84
CA SER A 14 7.48 37.33 -24.13
C SER A 14 8.01 35.90 -23.99
N CYS A 15 8.43 35.52 -22.81
CA CYS A 15 8.75 34.14 -22.48
C CYS A 15 7.45 33.35 -22.45
N MET A 16 6.99 32.84 -23.60
CA MET A 16 6.05 31.75 -23.64
C MET A 16 6.78 30.53 -23.08
N ALA A 17 6.41 30.12 -21.86
CA ALA A 17 6.78 28.82 -21.33
C ALA A 17 6.10 27.77 -22.22
N PHE A 18 6.84 27.19 -23.14
CA PHE A 18 6.47 25.93 -23.75
C PHE A 18 6.47 24.90 -22.63
N ALA A 19 5.32 24.35 -22.31
CA ALA A 19 5.24 23.09 -21.59
C ALA A 19 5.95 22.05 -22.46
N GLY A 20 7.23 21.79 -22.15
CA GLY A 20 8.01 20.78 -22.86
C GLY A 20 7.38 19.41 -22.68
N GLU A 21 7.43 18.61 -23.72
CA GLU A 21 7.13 17.18 -23.61
C GLU A 21 7.90 16.58 -22.43
N PRO A 22 7.30 15.65 -21.69
CA PRO A 22 7.99 15.03 -20.55
C PRO A 22 9.30 14.43 -21.02
N ALA A 23 10.39 14.77 -20.35
CA ALA A 23 11.72 14.31 -20.71
C ALA A 23 11.75 12.77 -20.76
N GLN A 24 12.10 12.21 -21.92
CA GLN A 24 12.37 10.78 -22.01
C GLN A 24 13.71 10.50 -21.34
N GLY A 25 13.64 9.69 -20.27
CA GLY A 25 14.85 9.27 -19.56
C GLY A 25 15.51 8.04 -20.20
N GLU A 26 16.80 7.89 -19.91
CA GLU A 26 17.53 6.65 -20.19
C GLU A 26 16.83 5.44 -19.55
N LEU A 27 17.16 4.23 -20.00
CA LEU A 27 16.61 2.98 -19.45
C LEU A 27 15.07 2.89 -19.55
N GLY A 28 14.50 3.46 -20.63
CA GLY A 28 13.06 3.41 -20.90
C GLY A 28 12.22 4.18 -19.89
N SER A 29 12.75 5.26 -19.32
CA SER A 29 12.10 6.04 -18.25
C SER A 29 11.75 5.24 -16.99
N ASN A 30 12.50 4.18 -16.72
CA ASN A 30 12.38 3.46 -15.44
C ASN A 30 13.25 4.14 -14.36
N CYS A 31 12.92 3.91 -13.09
CA CYS A 31 13.70 4.39 -11.95
C CYS A 31 15.10 3.77 -11.98
N THR A 32 16.14 4.60 -12.15
CA THR A 32 17.51 4.12 -12.29
C THR A 32 18.01 3.41 -11.02
N THR A 33 17.71 3.96 -9.84
CA THR A 33 18.06 3.34 -8.56
C THR A 33 17.32 2.00 -8.38
N GLY A 34 16.01 1.95 -8.69
CA GLY A 34 15.27 0.70 -8.66
C GLY A 34 15.87 -0.37 -9.57
N LEU A 35 16.21 -0.03 -10.81
CA LEU A 35 16.86 -0.97 -11.74
C LEU A 35 18.20 -1.48 -11.19
N SER A 36 18.99 -0.65 -10.50
CA SER A 36 20.26 -1.07 -9.91
C SER A 36 20.10 -2.09 -8.78
N GLU A 37 18.91 -2.15 -8.20
CA GLU A 37 18.49 -3.09 -7.15
C GLU A 37 17.69 -4.28 -7.69
N GLY A 38 17.56 -4.39 -9.01
CA GLY A 38 16.82 -5.45 -9.65
C GLY A 38 15.30 -5.23 -9.69
N LEU A 39 14.86 -4.00 -9.53
CA LEU A 39 13.44 -3.60 -9.48
C LEU A 39 13.08 -2.71 -10.67
N VAL A 40 11.93 -2.94 -11.29
CA VAL A 40 11.46 -2.17 -12.44
C VAL A 40 10.35 -1.22 -12.00
N PHE A 41 10.65 0.07 -11.95
CA PHE A 41 9.67 1.13 -11.68
C PHE A 41 9.58 2.07 -12.86
N LYS A 42 8.44 2.07 -13.54
CA LYS A 42 8.17 3.06 -14.58
C LYS A 42 7.93 4.42 -13.95
N THR A 43 8.55 5.46 -14.47
CA THR A 43 8.40 6.83 -13.97
C THR A 43 7.88 7.74 -15.07
N ASN A 44 7.34 8.89 -14.69
CA ASN A 44 7.05 9.99 -15.62
C ASN A 44 8.20 10.99 -15.72
N CYS A 45 9.36 10.66 -15.14
CA CYS A 45 10.57 11.50 -15.08
C CYS A 45 10.36 12.89 -14.44
N SER A 46 9.30 13.10 -13.67
CA SER A 46 9.11 14.35 -12.91
C SER A 46 10.24 14.58 -11.89
N VAL A 47 10.79 13.49 -11.37
CA VAL A 47 12.04 13.50 -10.61
C VAL A 47 13.13 12.91 -11.49
N SER A 48 14.09 13.73 -11.89
CA SER A 48 15.16 13.33 -12.77
C SER A 48 16.49 14.04 -12.43
N GLU A 49 17.58 13.51 -12.96
CA GLU A 49 18.93 14.10 -12.90
C GLU A 49 19.64 13.94 -14.23
N VAL A 50 20.41 14.95 -14.63
CA VAL A 50 21.24 14.89 -15.81
C VAL A 50 22.67 14.55 -15.38
N TYR A 51 23.13 13.36 -15.73
CA TYR A 51 24.48 12.90 -15.43
C TYR A 51 25.23 12.57 -16.73
N LYS A 52 26.36 13.20 -16.97
CA LYS A 52 27.16 13.06 -18.19
C LYS A 52 26.32 13.24 -19.48
N GLY A 53 25.43 14.24 -19.49
CA GLY A 53 24.59 14.58 -20.65
C GLY A 53 23.41 13.65 -20.91
N LYS A 54 23.10 12.70 -20.00
CA LYS A 54 22.00 11.75 -20.09
C LYS A 54 21.03 11.98 -18.95
N THR A 55 19.73 11.91 -19.24
CA THR A 55 18.67 12.07 -18.23
C THR A 55 18.33 10.72 -17.59
N TYR A 56 18.42 10.65 -16.29
CA TYR A 56 18.04 9.49 -15.49
C TYR A 56 16.82 9.83 -14.65
N CYS A 57 15.83 8.94 -14.63
CA CYS A 57 14.55 9.14 -13.96
C CYS A 57 14.50 8.37 -12.64
N PHE A 58 13.73 8.88 -11.68
CA PHE A 58 13.62 8.31 -10.34
C PHE A 58 12.16 8.24 -9.90
N SER A 59 11.83 7.28 -9.06
CA SER A 59 10.50 7.12 -8.48
C SER A 59 10.17 8.17 -7.42
N GLY A 60 11.20 8.88 -6.92
CA GLY A 60 11.04 9.94 -5.93
C GLY A 60 12.38 10.60 -5.59
N GLN A 61 12.35 11.62 -4.75
CA GLN A 61 13.52 12.41 -4.37
C GLN A 61 14.59 11.58 -3.63
N SER A 62 14.17 10.66 -2.75
CA SER A 62 15.08 9.77 -2.03
C SER A 62 15.85 8.83 -2.96
N ALA A 63 15.21 8.30 -4.00
CA ALA A 63 15.88 7.48 -5.01
C ALA A 63 16.92 8.29 -5.81
N LYS A 64 16.65 9.57 -6.08
CA LYS A 64 17.60 10.48 -6.69
C LYS A 64 18.79 10.77 -5.75
N GLU A 65 18.55 11.01 -4.48
CA GLU A 65 19.59 11.24 -3.48
C GLU A 65 20.50 10.01 -3.31
N GLU A 66 19.94 8.81 -3.33
CA GLU A 66 20.72 7.57 -3.31
C GLU A 66 21.59 7.43 -4.56
N PHE A 67 21.03 7.69 -5.74
CA PHE A 67 21.78 7.74 -7.01
C PHE A 67 22.98 8.69 -6.95
N LEU A 68 22.79 9.87 -6.37
CA LEU A 68 23.84 10.90 -6.31
C LEU A 68 25.03 10.51 -5.43
N LYS A 69 24.88 9.51 -4.54
CA LYS A 69 25.99 9.01 -3.74
C LYS A 69 27.04 8.25 -4.57
N ASN A 70 26.58 7.47 -5.55
CA ASN A 70 27.47 6.73 -6.47
C ASN A 70 26.83 6.54 -7.86
N PRO A 71 26.76 7.59 -8.70
CA PRO A 71 26.02 7.56 -9.97
C PRO A 71 26.54 6.52 -10.95
N GLU A 72 27.85 6.34 -11.05
CA GLU A 72 28.44 5.40 -12.03
C GLU A 72 28.13 3.95 -11.71
N GLU A 73 28.28 3.56 -10.47
CA GLU A 73 27.96 2.20 -10.03
C GLU A 73 26.47 1.89 -10.20
N THR A 74 25.60 2.82 -9.78
CA THR A 74 24.15 2.72 -9.93
C THR A 74 23.75 2.57 -11.38
N ILE A 75 24.30 3.39 -12.28
CA ILE A 75 24.03 3.31 -13.73
C ILE A 75 24.48 1.96 -14.30
N ASN A 76 25.66 1.48 -13.92
CA ASN A 76 26.19 0.22 -14.46
C ASN A 76 25.33 -0.96 -14.02
N LYS A 77 24.96 -1.06 -12.75
CA LYS A 77 24.06 -2.10 -12.25
C LYS A 77 22.69 -2.02 -12.93
N ALA A 78 22.11 -0.83 -13.05
CA ALA A 78 20.83 -0.62 -13.69
C ALA A 78 20.84 -1.04 -15.16
N LYS A 79 21.89 -0.71 -15.91
CA LYS A 79 22.04 -1.14 -17.31
C LYS A 79 22.15 -2.64 -17.46
N MET A 80 22.99 -3.29 -16.66
CA MET A 80 23.15 -4.74 -16.69
C MET A 80 21.81 -5.44 -16.43
N PHE A 81 21.04 -4.96 -15.48
CA PHE A 81 19.72 -5.51 -15.17
C PHE A 81 18.73 -5.22 -16.30
N TYR A 82 18.69 -4.00 -16.81
CA TYR A 82 17.79 -3.59 -17.89
C TYR A 82 18.04 -4.39 -19.18
N GLU A 83 19.29 -4.52 -19.61
CA GLU A 83 19.67 -5.27 -20.80
C GLU A 83 19.35 -6.77 -20.67
N LYS A 84 19.65 -7.36 -19.52
CA LYS A 84 19.34 -8.78 -19.25
C LYS A 84 17.83 -9.06 -19.36
N ASN A 85 16.99 -8.12 -18.96
CA ASN A 85 15.53 -8.32 -18.92
C ASN A 85 14.80 -7.68 -20.10
N ALA A 86 15.48 -6.88 -20.95
CA ALA A 86 14.88 -6.24 -22.12
C ALA A 86 14.37 -7.25 -23.18
N HIS A 87 14.92 -8.46 -23.20
CA HIS A 87 14.51 -9.53 -24.11
C HIS A 87 13.33 -10.35 -23.60
N ASP A 88 13.00 -10.27 -22.33
CA ASP A 88 11.85 -10.97 -21.75
C ASP A 88 10.67 -10.01 -21.55
N LYS A 89 9.99 -9.73 -22.68
CA LYS A 89 8.76 -8.89 -22.66
C LYS A 89 7.63 -9.48 -21.82
N SER A 90 7.69 -10.77 -21.44
CA SER A 90 6.68 -11.40 -20.60
C SER A 90 6.87 -11.08 -19.13
N SER A 91 8.09 -11.04 -18.64
CA SER A 91 8.40 -10.66 -17.25
C SER A 91 8.25 -9.16 -17.01
N MET A 92 8.58 -8.30 -17.99
CA MET A 92 8.31 -6.87 -17.89
C MET A 92 6.81 -6.52 -17.95
N LYS A 93 5.99 -7.32 -18.63
CA LYS A 93 4.55 -7.11 -18.73
C LYS A 93 3.80 -7.53 -17.46
N GLN A 94 4.37 -8.43 -16.66
CA GLN A 94 3.81 -8.83 -15.36
C GLN A 94 4.18 -7.87 -14.22
N MET A 95 5.17 -7.00 -14.43
CA MET A 95 5.52 -5.90 -13.53
C MET A 95 5.03 -4.57 -14.11
N GLU A 96 3.83 -4.56 -14.68
CA GLU A 96 3.14 -3.30 -14.89
C GLU A 96 2.94 -2.70 -13.50
N VAL A 97 3.90 -1.87 -13.09
CA VAL A 97 3.75 -1.03 -11.92
C VAL A 97 2.46 -0.27 -12.18
N MET A 98 1.42 -0.68 -11.47
CA MET A 98 0.22 0.14 -11.43
C MET A 98 0.69 1.54 -11.08
N PRO A 99 0.30 2.56 -11.84
CA PRO A 99 0.71 3.91 -11.52
C PRO A 99 0.47 4.12 -10.03
N MET A 100 1.47 4.66 -9.34
CA MET A 100 1.27 5.12 -7.98
C MET A 100 -0.04 5.90 -8.00
N ALA A 101 -0.91 5.70 -7.03
CA ALA A 101 -2.22 6.32 -6.98
C ALA A 101 -2.19 7.87 -7.03
N ASP A 102 -1.03 8.46 -7.09
CA ASP A 102 -0.77 9.88 -7.35
C ASP A 102 -1.10 10.30 -8.78
N ASN A 103 -1.32 9.34 -9.72
CA ASN A 103 -1.87 9.56 -11.06
C ASN A 103 -3.33 9.05 -11.22
N ALA A 104 -4.01 8.65 -10.14
CA ALA A 104 -5.45 8.81 -10.14
C ALA A 104 -5.65 10.30 -10.45
N THR A 105 -6.17 10.61 -11.62
CA THR A 105 -6.60 11.96 -12.02
C THR A 105 -6.95 12.71 -10.76
N GLU A 106 -6.10 13.69 -10.35
CA GLU A 106 -6.32 14.37 -9.08
C GLU A 106 -7.74 14.87 -9.12
N VAL A 107 -8.62 14.18 -8.39
CA VAL A 107 -9.98 14.67 -8.25
C VAL A 107 -9.83 16.05 -7.62
N PRO A 108 -10.20 17.12 -8.33
CA PRO A 108 -9.99 18.46 -7.81
C PRO A 108 -10.71 18.57 -6.46
N ARG A 109 -9.96 18.73 -5.39
CA ARG A 109 -10.49 18.89 -4.04
C ARG A 109 -10.40 20.35 -3.64
N SER A 110 -11.51 20.96 -3.23
CA SER A 110 -11.48 22.30 -2.68
C SER A 110 -11.21 22.27 -1.19
N LYS A 111 -10.23 23.07 -0.72
CA LYS A 111 -9.97 23.18 0.72
C LYS A 111 -11.22 23.61 1.48
N ILE A 112 -11.41 23.02 2.64
CA ILE A 112 -12.47 23.40 3.58
C ILE A 112 -11.86 23.79 4.91
N SER A 113 -12.37 24.83 5.55
CA SER A 113 -11.95 25.20 6.90
C SER A 113 -12.60 24.28 7.94
N GLN A 114 -12.01 24.20 9.14
CA GLN A 114 -12.61 23.46 10.27
C GLN A 114 -14.05 23.96 10.56
N ALA A 115 -14.26 25.26 10.56
CA ALA A 115 -15.58 25.86 10.83
C ALA A 115 -16.61 25.49 9.74
N ASP A 116 -16.22 25.54 8.47
CA ASP A 116 -17.12 25.17 7.37
C ASP A 116 -17.38 23.67 7.33
N ALA A 117 -16.39 22.85 7.64
CA ALA A 117 -16.57 21.40 7.78
C ALA A 117 -17.60 21.06 8.86
N LEU A 118 -17.50 21.69 10.04
CA LEU A 118 -18.46 21.53 11.13
C LEU A 118 -19.87 21.98 10.71
N LYS A 119 -19.98 23.06 9.94
CA LYS A 119 -21.25 23.56 9.41
C LYS A 119 -21.91 22.54 8.45
N GLN A 120 -21.09 21.91 7.58
CA GLN A 120 -21.57 20.87 6.67
C GLN A 120 -22.00 19.60 7.44
N ILE A 121 -21.25 19.17 8.43
CA ILE A 121 -21.58 18.00 9.25
C ILE A 121 -22.91 18.22 9.98
N ASN A 122 -23.15 19.40 10.50
CA ASN A 122 -24.40 19.75 11.19
C ASN A 122 -25.56 20.08 10.25
N SER A 123 -25.33 20.10 8.94
CA SER A 123 -26.39 20.32 7.96
C SER A 123 -27.20 19.03 7.72
N LYS A 124 -28.41 19.16 7.19
CA LYS A 124 -29.28 18.03 6.85
C LYS A 124 -28.67 17.10 5.79
N THR A 125 -27.80 17.63 4.95
CA THR A 125 -27.22 16.89 3.82
C THR A 125 -25.89 16.24 4.15
N CYS A 126 -25.17 16.75 5.15
CA CYS A 126 -23.82 16.30 5.52
C CYS A 126 -22.97 15.93 4.29
N ASP A 127 -22.57 16.94 3.50
CA ASP A 127 -21.83 16.72 2.27
C ASP A 127 -20.42 17.35 2.33
N LEU A 128 -19.41 16.49 2.40
CA LEU A 128 -17.99 16.82 2.33
C LEU A 128 -17.35 16.26 1.06
N SER A 129 -18.15 15.88 0.05
CA SER A 129 -17.62 15.30 -1.19
C SER A 129 -16.67 16.25 -1.91
N ASN A 130 -15.57 15.70 -2.44
CA ASN A 130 -14.53 16.43 -3.15
C ASN A 130 -13.91 17.59 -2.32
N LYS A 131 -13.94 17.50 -0.98
CA LYS A 131 -13.29 18.47 -0.10
C LYS A 131 -11.90 17.99 0.33
N ASP A 132 -10.99 18.94 0.49
CA ASP A 132 -9.72 18.70 1.18
C ASP A 132 -9.89 19.13 2.65
N ALA A 133 -10.09 18.14 3.50
CA ALA A 133 -10.25 18.25 4.95
C ALA A 133 -9.00 17.70 5.68
N GLY A 134 -7.83 17.77 5.02
CA GLY A 134 -6.57 17.32 5.58
C GLY A 134 -6.22 18.06 6.87
N TYR A 135 -5.70 17.31 7.85
CA TYR A 135 -5.31 17.78 9.19
C TYR A 135 -6.44 18.38 10.04
N LEU A 136 -7.70 18.27 9.61
CA LEU A 136 -8.83 18.72 10.42
C LEU A 136 -9.17 17.72 11.53
N VAL A 137 -9.83 18.20 12.59
CA VAL A 137 -10.16 17.41 13.78
C VAL A 137 -11.65 17.06 13.79
N PHE A 138 -11.93 15.76 13.80
CA PHE A 138 -13.28 15.19 13.80
C PHE A 138 -13.47 14.16 14.93
N ASN A 139 -12.61 14.20 15.95
CA ASN A 139 -12.62 13.24 17.04
C ASN A 139 -13.99 13.14 17.70
N GLY A 140 -14.53 11.92 17.83
CA GLY A 140 -15.83 11.64 18.45
C GLY A 140 -17.05 12.20 17.71
N MET A 141 -16.88 12.79 16.54
CA MET A 141 -17.98 13.40 15.80
C MET A 141 -18.86 12.35 15.13
N ASN A 142 -20.13 12.69 14.95
CA ASN A 142 -21.07 11.87 14.18
C ASN A 142 -21.06 12.27 12.69
N LEU A 143 -20.42 11.42 11.89
CA LEU A 143 -20.28 11.53 10.43
C LEU A 143 -21.06 10.41 9.73
N SER A 144 -21.96 9.72 10.45
CA SER A 144 -22.72 8.61 9.90
C SER A 144 -23.60 9.07 8.72
N HIS A 145 -23.64 8.23 7.69
CA HIS A 145 -24.39 8.51 6.46
C HIS A 145 -23.97 9.77 5.70
N CYS A 146 -22.87 10.45 6.09
CA CYS A 146 -22.36 11.60 5.35
C CYS A 146 -21.85 11.18 3.97
N ASN A 147 -22.07 12.07 2.98
CA ASN A 147 -21.41 11.94 1.69
C ASN A 147 -20.02 12.55 1.75
N MET A 148 -19.02 11.71 1.71
CA MET A 148 -17.59 12.07 1.76
C MET A 148 -16.86 11.45 0.57
N GLN A 149 -17.56 11.29 -0.57
CA GLN A 149 -16.96 10.76 -1.79
C GLN A 149 -15.77 11.62 -2.20
N ASN A 150 -14.63 10.98 -2.50
CA ASN A 150 -13.37 11.61 -2.89
C ASN A 150 -12.82 12.64 -1.88
N VAL A 151 -13.27 12.65 -0.64
CA VAL A 151 -12.71 13.55 0.39
C VAL A 151 -11.24 13.23 0.62
N SER A 152 -10.44 14.25 0.92
CA SER A 152 -9.11 14.07 1.50
C SER A 152 -9.19 14.26 3.01
N PHE A 153 -8.87 13.21 3.75
CA PHE A 153 -8.63 13.23 5.19
C PHE A 153 -7.16 12.98 5.50
N PHE A 154 -6.27 13.50 4.65
CA PHE A 154 -4.83 13.35 4.86
C PHE A 154 -4.41 13.88 6.22
N GLY A 155 -3.88 13.00 7.09
CA GLY A 155 -3.47 13.38 8.45
C GLY A 155 -4.60 13.89 9.36
N ALA A 156 -5.87 13.69 8.99
CA ALA A 156 -7.01 14.14 9.80
C ALA A 156 -7.15 13.28 11.07
N GLU A 157 -7.68 13.89 12.13
CA GLU A 157 -7.98 13.22 13.39
C GLU A 157 -9.44 12.77 13.41
N LEU A 158 -9.68 11.47 13.40
CA LEU A 158 -10.99 10.83 13.34
C LEU A 158 -11.17 9.82 14.50
N MET A 159 -10.41 9.98 15.59
CA MET A 159 -10.45 9.06 16.73
C MET A 159 -11.84 9.03 17.35
N GLY A 160 -12.41 7.82 17.49
CA GLY A 160 -13.74 7.61 18.03
C GLY A 160 -14.88 8.20 17.20
N ALA A 161 -14.62 8.71 15.99
CA ALA A 161 -15.65 9.24 15.11
C ALA A 161 -16.62 8.13 14.65
N ASN A 162 -17.90 8.48 14.51
CA ASN A 162 -18.91 7.60 13.95
C ASN A 162 -19.05 7.88 12.46
N LEU A 163 -18.49 7.01 11.63
CA LEU A 163 -18.54 7.02 10.16
C LEU A 163 -19.43 5.88 9.62
N SER A 164 -20.32 5.34 10.45
CA SER A 164 -21.15 4.20 10.06
C SER A 164 -22.05 4.54 8.87
N GLY A 165 -22.04 3.70 7.84
CA GLY A 165 -22.80 3.89 6.61
C GLY A 165 -22.38 5.10 5.76
N ALA A 166 -21.30 5.80 6.10
CA ALA A 166 -20.80 6.93 5.35
C ALA A 166 -20.33 6.54 3.94
N ASN A 167 -20.49 7.44 2.96
CA ASN A 167 -19.96 7.27 1.62
C ASN A 167 -18.53 7.85 1.53
N LEU A 168 -17.52 6.99 1.64
CA LEU A 168 -16.10 7.29 1.54
C LEU A 168 -15.48 6.77 0.23
N LYS A 169 -16.30 6.57 -0.82
CA LYS A 169 -15.80 6.08 -2.11
C LYS A 169 -14.71 7.02 -2.65
N GLY A 170 -13.56 6.44 -3.01
CA GLY A 170 -12.41 7.19 -3.52
C GLY A 170 -11.76 8.14 -2.50
N ALA A 171 -12.10 8.02 -1.22
CA ALA A 171 -11.52 8.86 -0.16
C ALA A 171 -10.02 8.61 0.01
N TYR A 172 -9.30 9.65 0.39
CA TYR A 172 -7.87 9.65 0.67
C TYR A 172 -7.65 9.82 2.18
N LEU A 173 -7.28 8.73 2.86
CA LEU A 173 -7.18 8.63 4.31
C LEU A 173 -5.74 8.41 4.80
N ASN A 174 -4.74 8.79 3.97
CA ASN A 174 -3.35 8.57 4.34
C ASN A 174 -2.99 9.35 5.61
N LEU A 175 -2.26 8.71 6.51
CA LEU A 175 -1.85 9.24 7.81
C LEU A 175 -3.00 9.63 8.74
N ALA A 176 -4.26 9.33 8.40
CA ALA A 176 -5.41 9.62 9.25
C ALA A 176 -5.37 8.79 10.54
N ARG A 177 -5.88 9.35 11.62
CA ARG A 177 -6.02 8.69 12.91
C ARG A 177 -7.45 8.26 13.13
N LEU A 178 -7.68 6.95 13.12
CA LEU A 178 -9.00 6.32 13.14
C LEU A 178 -9.19 5.39 14.34
N GLU A 179 -8.34 5.51 15.37
CA GLU A 179 -8.42 4.66 16.55
C GLU A 179 -9.82 4.73 17.20
N ASN A 180 -10.40 3.56 17.46
CA ASN A 180 -11.77 3.40 17.97
C ASN A 180 -12.87 3.99 17.09
N ALA A 181 -12.60 4.39 15.84
CA ALA A 181 -13.63 4.89 14.93
C ALA A 181 -14.57 3.77 14.48
N ASN A 182 -15.82 4.13 14.21
CA ASN A 182 -16.84 3.22 13.69
C ASN A 182 -17.08 3.47 12.20
N LEU A 183 -16.55 2.61 11.34
CA LEU A 183 -16.77 2.59 9.87
C LEU A 183 -17.69 1.44 9.46
N SER A 184 -18.51 0.91 10.35
CA SER A 184 -19.42 -0.19 10.01
C SER A 184 -20.34 0.18 8.86
N LYS A 185 -20.45 -0.72 7.87
CA LYS A 185 -21.25 -0.53 6.66
C LYS A 185 -20.86 0.69 5.79
N ALA A 186 -19.74 1.34 6.06
CA ALA A 186 -19.23 2.44 5.24
C ALA A 186 -18.83 1.94 3.84
N ASN A 187 -18.97 2.80 2.84
CA ASN A 187 -18.51 2.54 1.48
C ASN A 187 -17.12 3.16 1.27
N LEU A 188 -16.09 2.32 1.29
CA LEU A 188 -14.67 2.67 1.07
C LEU A 188 -14.17 2.16 -0.29
N THR A 189 -15.08 1.89 -1.24
CA THR A 189 -14.69 1.44 -2.59
C THR A 189 -13.67 2.42 -3.19
N ASP A 190 -12.60 1.90 -3.78
CA ASP A 190 -11.52 2.68 -4.41
C ASP A 190 -10.78 3.63 -3.44
N ALA A 191 -10.96 3.53 -2.13
CA ALA A 191 -10.28 4.38 -1.15
C ALA A 191 -8.78 4.08 -1.09
N THR A 192 -7.99 5.12 -0.81
CA THR A 192 -6.55 5.01 -0.58
C THR A 192 -6.25 5.31 0.89
N ILE A 193 -5.65 4.34 1.57
CA ILE A 193 -5.45 4.35 3.01
C ILE A 193 -4.02 3.86 3.30
N PHE A 194 -3.11 4.79 3.46
CA PHE A 194 -1.70 4.49 3.67
C PHE A 194 -1.22 5.05 5.01
N GLN A 195 -0.60 4.21 5.84
CA GLN A 195 -0.10 4.60 7.17
C GLN A 195 -1.15 5.23 8.12
N ALA A 196 -2.42 4.94 7.91
CA ALA A 196 -3.44 5.32 8.88
C ALA A 196 -3.35 4.43 10.14
N ILE A 197 -3.81 4.94 11.26
CA ILE A 197 -3.80 4.23 12.54
C ILE A 197 -5.22 3.76 12.85
N PHE A 198 -5.39 2.42 13.04
CA PHE A 198 -6.70 1.77 13.12
C PHE A 198 -6.93 1.00 14.43
N ASP A 199 -6.19 1.20 15.48
CA ASP A 199 -6.39 0.38 16.68
C ASP A 199 -7.86 0.36 17.09
N LYS A 200 -8.45 -0.86 17.21
CA LYS A 200 -9.85 -1.11 17.56
C LYS A 200 -10.88 -0.45 16.63
N THR A 201 -10.52 -0.09 15.41
CA THR A 201 -11.46 0.44 14.42
C THR A 201 -12.45 -0.63 13.99
N ASN A 202 -13.73 -0.25 13.86
CA ASN A 202 -14.79 -1.15 13.42
C ASN A 202 -15.15 -0.93 11.94
N PHE A 203 -14.85 -1.93 11.08
CA PHE A 203 -15.22 -1.99 9.67
C PHE A 203 -16.30 -3.05 9.38
N GLU A 204 -17.07 -3.47 10.38
CA GLU A 204 -18.07 -4.53 10.20
C GLU A 204 -19.01 -4.22 9.02
N GLY A 205 -19.07 -5.15 8.05
CA GLY A 205 -19.90 -5.00 6.86
C GLY A 205 -19.50 -3.87 5.91
N ALA A 206 -18.36 -3.22 6.11
CA ALA A 206 -17.85 -2.16 5.23
C ALA A 206 -17.48 -2.71 3.85
N ASN A 207 -17.58 -1.87 2.82
CA ASN A 207 -17.17 -2.20 1.46
C ASN A 207 -15.84 -1.51 1.12
N LEU A 208 -14.77 -2.30 1.05
CA LEU A 208 -13.41 -1.89 0.67
C LEU A 208 -13.01 -2.48 -0.70
N THR A 209 -13.98 -2.72 -1.59
CA THR A 209 -13.68 -3.22 -2.95
C THR A 209 -12.69 -2.31 -3.65
N ASN A 210 -11.64 -2.87 -4.24
CA ASN A 210 -10.52 -2.17 -4.88
C ASN A 210 -9.75 -1.20 -3.95
N ALA A 211 -10.05 -1.12 -2.67
CA ALA A 211 -9.33 -0.23 -1.77
C ALA A 211 -7.85 -0.62 -1.69
N ARG A 212 -6.99 0.37 -1.51
CA ARG A 212 -5.59 0.18 -1.18
C ARG A 212 -5.39 0.54 0.28
N MET A 213 -4.98 -0.44 1.10
CA MET A 213 -4.81 -0.24 2.53
C MET A 213 -3.50 -0.87 2.99
N ILE A 214 -2.63 -0.07 3.57
CA ILE A 214 -1.37 -0.51 4.15
C ILE A 214 -1.21 0.20 5.50
N GLY A 215 -0.94 -0.56 6.54
CA GLY A 215 -0.77 0.00 7.88
C GLY A 215 -0.96 -1.05 8.97
N THR A 216 -0.94 -0.59 10.21
CA THR A 216 -1.15 -1.43 11.40
C THR A 216 -2.62 -1.46 11.76
N LEU A 217 -3.23 -2.64 11.66
CA LEU A 217 -4.65 -2.90 11.92
C LEU A 217 -4.86 -3.74 13.18
N GLY A 218 -4.11 -3.46 14.22
CA GLY A 218 -4.25 -4.19 15.48
C GLY A 218 -5.70 -4.16 16.01
N ASN A 219 -6.24 -5.35 16.32
CA ASN A 219 -7.58 -5.50 16.91
C ASN A 219 -8.74 -4.90 16.09
N VAL A 220 -8.61 -4.74 14.78
CA VAL A 220 -9.73 -4.27 13.94
C VAL A 220 -10.84 -5.31 13.86
N ASN A 221 -12.07 -4.85 13.66
CA ASN A 221 -13.21 -5.69 13.33
C ASN A 221 -13.61 -5.47 11.87
N MET A 222 -13.33 -6.45 11.00
CA MET A 222 -13.74 -6.46 9.58
C MET A 222 -14.74 -7.60 9.30
N THR A 223 -15.42 -8.10 10.33
CA THR A 223 -16.44 -9.17 10.19
C THR A 223 -17.46 -8.78 9.12
N ASN A 224 -17.76 -9.70 8.20
CA ASN A 224 -18.67 -9.49 7.07
C ASN A 224 -18.28 -8.36 6.11
N ALA A 225 -17.08 -7.81 6.19
CA ALA A 225 -16.63 -6.77 5.25
C ALA A 225 -16.36 -7.36 3.85
N THR A 226 -16.37 -6.51 2.84
CA THR A 226 -16.00 -6.85 1.46
C THR A 226 -14.70 -6.15 1.10
N VAL A 227 -13.64 -6.94 0.82
CA VAL A 227 -12.30 -6.48 0.45
C VAL A 227 -11.94 -6.96 -0.96
N LYS A 228 -12.95 -7.27 -1.76
CA LYS A 228 -12.78 -7.85 -3.10
C LYS A 228 -11.83 -7.02 -3.95
N LYS A 229 -10.79 -7.68 -4.53
CA LYS A 229 -9.73 -7.03 -5.34
C LYS A 229 -8.98 -5.92 -4.59
N GLY A 230 -9.04 -5.90 -3.27
CA GLY A 230 -8.27 -4.96 -2.44
C GLY A 230 -6.76 -5.21 -2.58
N ARG A 231 -5.97 -4.17 -2.42
CA ARG A 231 -4.50 -4.21 -2.47
C ARG A 231 -3.96 -3.87 -1.09
N PHE A 232 -3.71 -4.90 -0.32
CA PHE A 232 -3.29 -4.80 1.09
C PHE A 232 -1.91 -5.44 1.31
N GLY A 233 -1.38 -6.07 0.28
CA GLY A 233 -0.06 -6.68 0.31
C GLY A 233 1.07 -5.65 0.34
N LEU A 234 2.29 -6.16 0.53
CA LEU A 234 3.49 -5.34 0.49
C LEU A 234 3.64 -4.69 -0.87
N ASP A 235 3.57 -3.37 -0.92
CA ASP A 235 3.87 -2.59 -2.11
C ASP A 235 5.36 -2.29 -2.19
N ILE A 236 6.09 -3.08 -2.95
CA ILE A 236 7.53 -2.95 -3.16
C ILE A 236 7.87 -1.61 -3.86
N GLY A 237 6.92 -1.02 -4.61
CA GLY A 237 7.12 0.24 -5.35
C GLY A 237 7.10 1.50 -4.49
N ASN A 238 6.68 1.41 -3.24
CA ASN A 238 6.50 2.58 -2.37
C ASN A 238 7.31 2.45 -1.07
N GLN A 239 8.59 2.11 -1.21
CA GLN A 239 9.51 1.78 -0.11
C GLN A 239 10.57 2.86 0.20
N PRO A 240 10.24 4.07 0.65
CA PRO A 240 11.25 4.86 1.35
C PRO A 240 11.26 4.61 2.87
N MET A 241 10.26 3.92 3.43
CA MET A 241 10.02 3.90 4.88
C MET A 241 10.02 2.51 5.52
N GLY A 242 10.69 1.53 4.91
CA GLY A 242 10.74 0.15 5.42
C GLY A 242 9.52 -0.68 5.00
N ALA A 243 9.62 -1.99 5.16
CA ALA A 243 8.61 -2.96 4.74
C ALA A 243 7.27 -2.75 5.46
N MET A 244 6.48 -1.80 4.99
CA MET A 244 5.12 -1.61 5.50
C MET A 244 4.22 -2.67 4.87
N ARG A 245 3.64 -3.49 5.71
CA ARG A 245 2.72 -4.56 5.34
C ARG A 245 1.37 -4.34 6.01
N PHE A 246 0.38 -5.06 5.56
CA PHE A 246 -0.88 -5.18 6.27
C PHE A 246 -0.65 -6.01 7.54
N ASP A 247 -0.63 -5.35 8.67
CA ASP A 247 -0.44 -5.99 9.97
C ASP A 247 -1.78 -6.08 10.69
N ALA A 248 -2.37 -7.27 10.67
CA ALA A 248 -3.72 -7.58 11.11
C ALA A 248 -3.76 -8.54 12.31
N ILE A 249 -2.73 -8.48 13.16
CA ILE A 249 -2.62 -9.36 14.34
C ILE A 249 -3.87 -9.28 15.21
N GLY A 250 -4.45 -10.44 15.51
CA GLY A 250 -5.64 -10.55 16.36
C GLY A 250 -6.91 -9.91 15.79
N GLY A 251 -6.90 -9.53 14.52
CA GLY A 251 -8.05 -8.94 13.84
C GLY A 251 -9.19 -9.92 13.65
N LYS A 252 -10.42 -9.41 13.56
CA LYS A 252 -11.64 -10.17 13.30
C LYS A 252 -12.03 -10.03 11.83
N PHE A 253 -11.94 -11.12 11.08
CA PHE A 253 -12.22 -11.19 9.63
C PHE A 253 -13.25 -12.29 9.32
N ALA A 254 -14.04 -12.71 10.28
CA ALA A 254 -15.05 -13.76 10.04
C ALA A 254 -15.98 -13.35 8.89
N ASN A 255 -16.19 -14.29 7.94
CA ASN A 255 -16.99 -14.09 6.73
C ASN A 255 -16.55 -12.91 5.85
N THR A 256 -15.36 -12.37 6.01
CA THR A 256 -14.84 -11.30 5.16
C THR A 256 -14.59 -11.84 3.75
N ASN A 257 -14.97 -11.06 2.74
CA ASN A 257 -14.73 -11.41 1.34
C ASN A 257 -13.46 -10.76 0.81
N PHE A 258 -12.39 -11.54 0.72
CA PHE A 258 -11.09 -11.15 0.15
C PHE A 258 -10.91 -11.62 -1.31
N GLU A 259 -11.95 -12.05 -2.01
CA GLU A 259 -11.83 -12.63 -3.35
C GLU A 259 -10.97 -11.78 -4.28
N GLY A 260 -9.88 -12.38 -4.80
CA GLY A 260 -8.96 -11.73 -5.70
C GLY A 260 -8.14 -10.59 -5.10
N ALA A 261 -8.15 -10.45 -3.77
CA ALA A 261 -7.33 -9.44 -3.10
C ALA A 261 -5.84 -9.82 -3.13
N ASP A 262 -4.99 -8.81 -3.11
CA ASP A 262 -3.57 -8.96 -2.83
C ASP A 262 -3.32 -8.64 -1.35
N ILE A 263 -2.99 -9.67 -0.58
CA ILE A 263 -2.62 -9.60 0.83
C ILE A 263 -1.31 -10.35 1.08
N ASN A 264 -0.41 -10.35 0.09
CA ASN A 264 0.89 -10.97 0.21
C ASN A 264 1.69 -10.38 1.38
N ARG A 265 2.51 -11.22 2.01
CA ARG A 265 3.37 -10.83 3.15
C ARG A 265 2.63 -10.19 4.33
N SER A 266 1.30 -10.27 4.37
CA SER A 266 0.48 -9.77 5.47
C SER A 266 0.66 -10.60 6.74
N ASN A 267 0.40 -10.00 7.89
CA ASN A 267 0.51 -10.64 9.18
C ASN A 267 -0.88 -10.84 9.80
N PHE A 268 -1.37 -12.07 9.76
CA PHE A 268 -2.66 -12.49 10.31
C PHE A 268 -2.52 -13.36 11.57
N LYS A 269 -1.41 -13.24 12.29
CA LYS A 269 -1.24 -14.00 13.54
C LYS A 269 -2.43 -13.80 14.48
N PHE A 270 -2.93 -14.90 15.03
CA PHE A 270 -4.06 -14.91 15.96
C PHE A 270 -5.37 -14.32 15.38
N ALA A 271 -5.49 -14.12 14.07
CA ALA A 271 -6.68 -13.55 13.45
C ALA A 271 -7.82 -14.59 13.37
N ASP A 272 -9.05 -14.10 13.46
CA ASP A 272 -10.27 -14.87 13.21
C ASP A 272 -10.69 -14.70 11.74
N LEU A 273 -10.45 -15.72 10.93
CA LEU A 273 -10.78 -15.76 9.50
C LEU A 273 -11.87 -16.80 9.19
N ARG A 274 -12.66 -17.19 10.19
CA ARG A 274 -13.70 -18.22 10.03
C ARG A 274 -14.69 -17.85 8.94
N GLY A 275 -14.91 -18.81 8.02
CA GLY A 275 -15.81 -18.61 6.89
C GLY A 275 -15.38 -17.53 5.90
N ALA A 276 -14.17 -16.99 5.98
CA ALA A 276 -13.67 -15.99 5.05
C ALA A 276 -13.58 -16.54 3.62
N ASN A 277 -13.91 -15.71 2.64
CA ASN A 277 -13.72 -16.01 1.22
C ASN A 277 -12.36 -15.49 0.77
N LEU A 278 -11.38 -16.39 0.66
CA LEU A 278 -10.00 -16.13 0.21
C LEU A 278 -9.75 -16.66 -1.21
N ARG A 279 -10.81 -16.85 -2.02
CA ARG A 279 -10.69 -17.37 -3.39
C ARG A 279 -9.81 -16.47 -4.25
N ASN A 280 -8.88 -17.10 -5.00
CA ASN A 280 -7.97 -16.40 -5.92
C ASN A 280 -7.15 -15.28 -5.28
N THR A 281 -6.99 -15.30 -3.97
CA THR A 281 -6.23 -14.29 -3.19
C THR A 281 -4.73 -14.56 -3.30
N ASP A 282 -3.92 -13.51 -3.36
CA ASP A 282 -2.47 -13.62 -3.23
C ASP A 282 -2.10 -13.59 -1.73
N LEU A 283 -1.67 -14.74 -1.21
CA LEU A 283 -1.27 -14.98 0.19
C LEU A 283 0.23 -15.31 0.30
N PHE A 284 1.00 -15.01 -0.75
CA PHE A 284 2.42 -15.33 -0.77
C PHE A 284 3.12 -14.73 0.46
N ARG A 285 3.83 -15.58 1.23
CA ARG A 285 4.51 -15.19 2.49
C ARG A 285 3.60 -14.57 3.57
N ALA A 286 2.30 -14.73 3.49
CA ALA A 286 1.42 -14.28 4.57
C ALA A 286 1.61 -15.17 5.82
N ASP A 287 1.51 -14.59 7.00
CA ASP A 287 1.71 -15.27 8.27
C ASP A 287 0.36 -15.47 8.97
N PHE A 288 -0.12 -16.72 8.99
CA PHE A 288 -1.36 -17.14 9.63
C PHE A 288 -1.12 -17.89 10.96
N SER A 289 0.08 -17.79 11.54
CA SER A 289 0.39 -18.51 12.79
C SER A 289 -0.71 -18.28 13.84
N LYS A 290 -1.28 -19.40 14.35
CA LYS A 290 -2.37 -19.38 15.34
C LYS A 290 -3.65 -18.68 14.89
N ALA A 291 -3.85 -18.44 13.59
CA ALA A 291 -5.12 -17.95 13.05
C ALA A 291 -6.15 -19.07 12.94
N ASP A 292 -7.42 -18.70 12.94
CA ASP A 292 -8.55 -19.63 12.73
C ASP A 292 -9.18 -19.40 11.35
N LEU A 293 -8.96 -20.36 10.43
CA LEU A 293 -9.52 -20.39 9.09
C LEU A 293 -10.70 -21.38 8.97
N THR A 294 -11.30 -21.82 10.07
CA THR A 294 -12.39 -22.78 10.05
C THR A 294 -13.47 -22.40 9.02
N GLY A 295 -13.75 -23.29 8.08
CA GLY A 295 -14.76 -23.08 7.03
C GLY A 295 -14.40 -22.05 5.97
N ALA A 296 -13.20 -21.49 5.95
CA ALA A 296 -12.76 -20.55 4.93
C ALA A 296 -12.66 -21.23 3.55
N ASP A 297 -12.85 -20.44 2.49
CA ASP A 297 -12.66 -20.88 1.09
C ASP A 297 -11.38 -20.26 0.50
N ILE A 298 -10.37 -21.09 0.30
CA ILE A 298 -9.06 -20.71 -0.22
C ILE A 298 -8.84 -21.21 -1.67
N THR A 299 -9.92 -21.58 -2.36
CA THR A 299 -9.85 -22.12 -3.73
C THR A 299 -9.07 -21.16 -4.66
N GLY A 300 -8.01 -21.66 -5.26
CA GLY A 300 -7.17 -20.90 -6.20
C GLY A 300 -6.29 -19.83 -5.55
N ALA A 301 -6.23 -19.76 -4.23
CA ALA A 301 -5.30 -18.87 -3.52
C ALA A 301 -3.84 -19.25 -3.80
N LYS A 302 -2.94 -18.24 -3.76
CA LYS A 302 -1.50 -18.46 -3.89
C LYS A 302 -0.88 -18.40 -2.48
N MET A 303 -0.43 -19.53 -1.96
CA MET A 303 0.08 -19.65 -0.59
C MET A 303 1.58 -19.99 -0.53
N GLY A 304 2.34 -19.73 -1.58
CA GLY A 304 3.77 -19.98 -1.56
C GLY A 304 4.45 -19.30 -0.37
N GLU A 305 5.26 -20.05 0.36
CA GLU A 305 5.98 -19.60 1.55
C GLU A 305 5.10 -19.02 2.69
N ALA A 306 3.77 -19.22 2.66
CA ALA A 306 2.91 -18.79 3.76
C ALA A 306 3.27 -19.56 5.06
N VAL A 307 3.12 -18.90 6.21
CA VAL A 307 3.37 -19.50 7.52
C VAL A 307 2.05 -19.96 8.12
N LEU A 308 1.93 -21.26 8.41
CA LEU A 308 0.72 -21.92 8.92
C LEU A 308 0.93 -22.55 10.30
N ASP A 309 1.86 -22.03 11.09
CA ASP A 309 2.19 -22.63 12.39
C ASP A 309 1.02 -22.53 13.37
N GLU A 310 0.55 -23.69 13.87
CA GLU A 310 -0.64 -23.81 14.71
C GLU A 310 -1.93 -23.20 14.13
N THR A 311 -1.99 -22.94 12.80
CA THR A 311 -3.18 -22.43 12.12
C THR A 311 -4.30 -23.48 12.15
N ILE A 312 -5.52 -23.08 12.53
CA ILE A 312 -6.69 -23.96 12.51
C ILE A 312 -7.30 -23.93 11.11
N MET A 313 -7.41 -25.10 10.47
CA MET A 313 -7.91 -25.24 9.09
C MET A 313 -9.07 -26.26 8.99
N THR A 314 -9.91 -26.33 9.99
CA THR A 314 -11.07 -27.22 10.00
C THR A 314 -12.06 -26.81 8.90
N ASP A 315 -12.54 -27.78 8.11
CA ASP A 315 -13.52 -27.57 7.04
C ASP A 315 -13.14 -26.50 6.00
N VAL A 316 -11.85 -26.23 5.83
CA VAL A 316 -11.35 -25.31 4.80
C VAL A 316 -11.59 -25.92 3.41
N LYS A 317 -12.13 -25.10 2.49
CA LYS A 317 -12.43 -25.49 1.11
C LYS A 317 -11.31 -25.11 0.17
N GLY A 318 -11.08 -25.95 -0.86
CA GLY A 318 -10.16 -25.65 -1.96
C GLY A 318 -8.70 -25.91 -1.64
N LEU A 319 -8.40 -26.70 -0.62
CA LEU A 319 -7.03 -27.12 -0.28
C LEU A 319 -6.33 -27.81 -1.46
N GLU A 320 -7.08 -28.59 -2.25
CA GLU A 320 -6.57 -29.31 -3.42
C GLU A 320 -6.22 -28.40 -4.60
N ALA A 321 -6.74 -27.19 -4.61
CA ALA A 321 -6.57 -26.21 -5.71
C ALA A 321 -5.60 -25.07 -5.37
N ILE A 322 -4.90 -25.15 -4.25
CA ILE A 322 -3.96 -24.09 -3.79
C ILE A 322 -2.66 -24.16 -4.60
N LYS A 323 -2.20 -23.00 -5.03
CA LYS A 323 -0.90 -22.85 -5.70
C LYS A 323 0.19 -22.58 -4.66
N GLY A 324 1.26 -23.38 -4.71
CA GLY A 324 2.44 -23.20 -3.85
C GLY A 324 2.25 -23.60 -2.39
N TYR A 325 1.24 -24.45 -2.09
CA TYR A 325 1.02 -24.93 -0.72
C TYR A 325 2.17 -25.80 -0.19
N ASP A 326 2.82 -26.55 -1.05
CA ASP A 326 4.00 -27.37 -0.78
C ASP A 326 5.21 -26.53 -0.28
N GLU A 327 5.19 -25.23 -0.56
CA GLU A 327 6.18 -24.27 -0.10
C GLU A 327 5.81 -23.61 1.25
N SER A 328 4.62 -23.92 1.78
CA SER A 328 4.16 -23.37 3.06
C SER A 328 4.97 -23.92 4.25
N LYS A 329 5.09 -23.12 5.30
CA LYS A 329 5.86 -23.43 6.52
C LYS A 329 4.94 -23.65 7.71
N GLY A 330 5.34 -24.54 8.61
CA GLY A 330 4.64 -24.78 9.86
C GLY A 330 3.70 -25.98 9.83
N LYS A 331 3.08 -26.27 10.98
CA LYS A 331 2.14 -27.36 11.18
C LYS A 331 0.74 -26.78 11.42
N CYS A 332 -0.16 -27.02 10.49
CA CYS A 332 -1.55 -26.69 10.72
C CYS A 332 -2.25 -27.69 11.65
N VAL A 333 -3.28 -27.24 12.34
CA VAL A 333 -4.16 -28.06 13.19
C VAL A 333 -5.42 -28.42 12.41
N ASN A 334 -5.83 -29.71 12.48
CA ASN A 334 -7.02 -30.22 11.77
C ASN A 334 -7.01 -30.01 10.26
N CYS A 335 -5.87 -30.02 9.62
CA CYS A 335 -5.77 -30.10 8.17
C CYS A 335 -6.19 -31.49 7.75
N THR A 336 -7.49 -31.71 7.54
CA THR A 336 -8.04 -32.95 6.99
C THR A 336 -7.79 -32.97 5.49
N ILE A 337 -6.56 -33.23 5.09
CA ILE A 337 -6.25 -33.62 3.74
C ILE A 337 -5.93 -35.10 3.81
N ALA A 338 -6.86 -35.90 3.33
CA ALA A 338 -6.53 -37.23 2.93
C ALA A 338 -5.45 -37.11 1.84
N GLU A 339 -4.23 -37.55 2.14
CA GLU A 339 -3.14 -37.64 1.19
C GLU A 339 -2.58 -36.32 0.62
N MET A 340 -2.08 -35.43 1.48
CA MET A 340 -1.06 -34.48 1.00
C MET A 340 0.26 -35.23 0.75
N PRO A 341 0.95 -34.99 -0.39
CA PRO A 341 2.32 -35.45 -0.52
C PRO A 341 3.10 -34.91 0.69
N ALA A 342 3.88 -35.77 1.30
CA ALA A 342 4.59 -35.45 2.55
C ALA A 342 5.33 -34.12 2.36
N THR A 343 4.82 -33.08 3.00
CA THR A 343 5.50 -31.79 3.05
C THR A 343 6.90 -32.03 3.54
N LYS A 344 7.90 -31.62 2.78
CA LYS A 344 9.28 -31.71 3.19
C LYS A 344 9.37 -30.97 4.51
N LYS A 345 9.47 -31.72 5.62
CA LYS A 345 9.65 -31.13 6.96
C LYS A 345 10.90 -30.28 6.91
N LEU A 346 10.74 -28.97 6.84
CA LEU A 346 11.87 -28.09 7.11
C LEU A 346 12.31 -28.36 8.54
N SER A 347 13.60 -28.61 8.73
CA SER A 347 14.16 -28.78 10.06
C SER A 347 14.04 -27.47 10.83
N GLU A 348 13.94 -27.53 12.16
CA GLU A 348 13.92 -26.34 13.02
C GLU A 348 15.11 -25.40 12.71
N ALA A 349 16.23 -25.96 12.25
CA ALA A 349 17.41 -25.20 11.82
C ALA A 349 17.16 -24.41 10.51
N GLU A 350 16.36 -24.94 9.57
CA GLU A 350 15.99 -24.23 8.34
C GLU A 350 14.98 -23.15 8.62
N ILE A 351 14.04 -23.37 9.54
CA ILE A 351 13.08 -22.38 10.03
C ILE A 351 13.81 -21.23 10.76
N ALA A 352 14.74 -21.55 11.65
CA ALA A 352 15.57 -20.59 12.35
C ALA A 352 16.46 -19.78 11.39
N LYS A 353 16.98 -20.40 10.34
CA LYS A 353 17.78 -19.73 9.31
C LYS A 353 16.98 -18.79 8.43
N SER A 354 15.72 -19.16 8.13
CA SER A 354 14.78 -18.29 7.38
C SER A 354 14.37 -17.09 8.22
N ASN A 355 14.02 -17.32 9.49
CA ASN A 355 13.64 -16.24 10.42
C ASN A 355 14.83 -15.30 10.69
N ALA A 356 16.04 -15.83 10.82
CA ALA A 356 17.26 -15.03 10.97
C ALA A 356 17.65 -14.28 9.69
N ALA A 357 17.30 -14.80 8.51
CA ALA A 357 17.47 -14.10 7.24
C ALA A 357 16.47 -12.93 7.10
N ASP A 358 15.22 -13.16 7.49
CA ASP A 358 14.18 -12.11 7.51
C ASP A 358 14.50 -11.03 8.57
N GLU A 359 15.03 -11.44 9.74
CA GLU A 359 15.48 -10.51 10.79
C GLU A 359 16.73 -9.74 10.37
N LYS A 360 17.66 -10.38 9.64
CA LYS A 360 18.80 -9.70 9.02
C LYS A 360 18.40 -8.74 7.91
N LEU A 361 17.43 -9.09 7.07
CA LEU A 361 16.87 -8.15 6.09
C LEU A 361 16.24 -6.94 6.81
N MET A 362 15.47 -7.19 7.86
CA MET A 362 14.82 -6.14 8.66
C MET A 362 15.82 -5.26 9.42
N THR A 363 16.99 -5.79 9.79
CA THR A 363 18.03 -5.05 10.52
C THR A 363 19.08 -4.42 9.62
N ALA A 364 19.36 -4.99 8.44
CA ALA A 364 20.32 -4.46 7.48
C ALA A 364 19.77 -3.26 6.69
N GLU A 365 18.43 -3.17 6.53
CA GLU A 365 17.79 -2.11 5.76
C GLU A 365 17.48 -0.83 6.55
N ASN A 366 17.77 -0.74 7.86
CA ASN A 366 17.45 0.47 8.61
C ASN A 366 18.41 0.83 9.75
N PRO A 367 19.60 1.42 9.46
CA PRO A 367 20.45 2.01 10.48
C PRO A 367 19.78 3.20 11.22
N ALA A 368 18.70 3.79 10.67
CA ALA A 368 17.98 4.90 11.30
C ALA A 368 17.07 4.49 12.47
N LYS A 369 16.72 3.19 12.62
CA LYS A 369 15.95 2.74 13.81
C LYS A 369 16.68 2.85 15.14
N LYS A 370 18.01 3.01 15.13
CA LYS A 370 18.78 3.21 16.36
C LYS A 370 18.66 4.62 16.96
N THR A 371 18.25 5.61 16.19
CA THR A 371 18.16 7.01 16.64
C THR A 371 16.76 7.47 17.06
N CYS A 372 15.71 6.75 16.71
CA CYS A 372 14.33 7.12 17.10
C CYS A 372 13.91 6.67 18.52
N ARG A 373 14.77 5.97 19.27
CA ARG A 373 14.47 5.53 20.66
C ARG A 373 14.87 6.50 21.74
N MET A 374 15.48 7.66 21.40
CA MET A 374 15.85 8.71 22.35
C MET A 374 15.20 10.04 22.00
N GLY A 375 13.89 10.16 22.19
CA GLY A 375 13.20 11.43 21.94
C GLY A 375 11.76 11.52 22.43
N ALA A 376 11.32 10.60 23.27
CA ALA A 376 10.02 10.71 23.91
C ALA A 376 10.18 10.79 25.42
N ARG A 377 10.72 11.91 25.90
CA ARG A 377 10.48 12.48 27.24
C ARG A 377 10.30 13.96 27.04
N PHE A 378 9.03 14.36 26.89
CA PHE A 378 8.38 15.52 27.53
C PHE A 378 6.94 15.50 27.09
#